data_d32358ab2db712cf2bab9ee7d33a3896
#
_entry.id   d32358ab2db712cf2bab9ee7d33a3896
#
_cell.length_a   1.000
_cell.length_b   1.000
_cell.length_c   1.000
_cell.angle_alpha   90.00
_cell.angle_beta   90.00
_cell.angle_gamma   90.00
#
_symmetry.space_group_name_H-M   'P 1'
#
loop_
_entity.id
_entity.type
_entity.pdbx_description
1 polymer ?
#
loop_
_entity_poly.entity_id
_entity_poly.type
_entity_poly.pdbx_seq_one_letter_code
_entity_poly.pdbx_strand_id
1 'polypeptide(L)'
;MAKRKNKIVRKKQSKLFQIVGILLIIGLSLYLAFSNFLQQNNNEKSKVKAYTSIDFVKNGELTFLSSTEEYISKIDIEIAEDDNSRRDGLMYRDKMEKDQGMLFVFPLESLQSFWMRYTLISLDIIFANSKNEIVTIHKDAIPFDESQYRSTKPAQFVIEVNAGYTDSLGIKEGDKIVWRRN
;
A
#
# COMPACT_ATOMS: atom_id res chain seq x y z
N MET A 1 21.05 -44.66 59.92
CA MET A 1 21.53 -43.78 58.82
C MET A 1 20.79 -44.00 57.48
N ALA A 2 20.18 -45.09 57.17
CA ALA A 2 19.47 -45.37 55.86
C ALA A 2 18.22 -44.54 55.59
N LYS A 3 17.37 -44.25 56.59
CA LYS A 3 16.12 -43.45 56.42
C LYS A 3 16.36 -42.00 55.98
N ARG A 4 17.47 -41.39 56.31
CA ARG A 4 17.83 -39.99 55.95
C ARG A 4 18.25 -39.88 54.46
N LYS A 5 18.99 -40.87 53.94
CA LYS A 5 19.41 -40.91 52.52
C LYS A 5 18.21 -41.05 51.57
N ASN A 6 17.24 -41.89 51.87
CA ASN A 6 16.05 -42.09 51.03
C ASN A 6 15.14 -40.83 50.94
N LYS A 7 15.08 -40.02 52.02
CA LYS A 7 14.27 -38.77 52.01
C LYS A 7 14.92 -37.67 51.16
N ILE A 8 16.26 -37.61 51.10
CA ILE A 8 17.00 -36.63 50.27
C ILE A 8 16.89 -37.01 48.78
N VAL A 9 16.98 -38.28 48.42
CA VAL A 9 16.84 -38.75 47.04
C VAL A 9 15.44 -38.50 46.50
N ARG A 10 14.39 -38.80 47.26
CA ARG A 10 12.97 -38.49 46.88
C ARG A 10 12.70 -36.99 46.70
N LYS A 11 13.31 -36.13 47.54
CA LYS A 11 13.13 -34.67 47.44
C LYS A 11 13.87 -34.11 46.22
N LYS A 12 14.99 -34.74 45.80
CA LYS A 12 15.72 -34.34 44.59
C LYS A 12 15.03 -34.79 43.31
N GLN A 13 14.41 -35.97 43.31
CA GLN A 13 13.59 -36.44 42.19
C GLN A 13 12.34 -35.60 42.01
N SER A 14 11.60 -35.22 43.08
CA SER A 14 10.40 -34.38 42.97
C SER A 14 10.72 -32.99 42.39
N LYS A 15 11.87 -32.41 42.76
CA LYS A 15 12.32 -31.15 42.18
C LYS A 15 12.66 -31.27 40.67
N LEU A 16 13.28 -32.38 40.28
CA LEU A 16 13.60 -32.66 38.88
C LEU A 16 12.33 -32.78 38.04
N PHE A 17 11.31 -33.53 38.53
CA PHE A 17 10.01 -33.61 37.84
C PHE A 17 9.30 -32.28 37.75
N GLN A 18 9.38 -31.41 38.75
CA GLN A 18 8.84 -30.07 38.70
C GLN A 18 9.53 -29.19 37.63
N ILE A 19 10.87 -29.25 37.57
CA ILE A 19 11.63 -28.50 36.56
C ILE A 19 11.32 -28.99 35.15
N VAL A 20 11.24 -30.30 34.93
CA VAL A 20 10.86 -30.89 33.64
C VAL A 20 9.43 -30.48 33.26
N GLY A 21 8.50 -30.49 34.20
CA GLY A 21 7.11 -30.04 33.95
C GLY A 21 7.04 -28.57 33.56
N ILE A 22 7.79 -27.68 34.22
CA ILE A 22 7.87 -26.27 33.89
C ILE A 22 8.46 -26.05 32.48
N LEU A 23 9.54 -26.76 32.13
CA LEU A 23 10.17 -26.69 30.82
C LEU A 23 9.23 -27.15 29.70
N LEU A 24 8.42 -28.20 29.93
CA LEU A 24 7.44 -28.67 28.98
C LEU A 24 6.31 -27.64 28.78
N ILE A 25 5.86 -26.98 29.85
CA ILE A 25 4.82 -25.92 29.74
C ILE A 25 5.37 -24.71 28.97
N ILE A 26 6.60 -24.29 29.27
CA ILE A 26 7.26 -23.19 28.54
C ILE A 26 7.43 -23.56 27.07
N GLY A 27 7.92 -24.77 26.78
CA GLY A 27 8.08 -25.25 25.41
C GLY A 27 6.75 -25.29 24.64
N LEU A 28 5.68 -25.75 25.27
CA LEU A 28 4.35 -25.79 24.68
C LEU A 28 3.81 -24.36 24.43
N SER A 29 3.99 -23.46 25.38
CA SER A 29 3.54 -22.06 25.21
C SER A 29 4.29 -21.33 24.09
N LEU A 30 5.61 -21.53 23.97
CA LEU A 30 6.41 -20.99 22.87
C LEU A 30 6.01 -21.60 21.52
N TYR A 31 5.74 -22.91 21.49
CA TYR A 31 5.25 -23.57 20.27
C TYR A 31 3.90 -23.02 19.82
N LEU A 32 2.95 -22.83 20.74
CA LEU A 32 1.64 -22.26 20.43
C LEU A 32 1.74 -20.79 19.99
N ALA A 33 2.59 -20.00 20.63
CA ALA A 33 2.85 -18.63 20.21
C ALA A 33 3.46 -18.56 18.81
N PHE A 34 4.42 -19.42 18.52
CA PHE A 34 5.05 -19.51 17.19
C PHE A 34 4.09 -20.02 16.12
N SER A 35 3.26 -21.03 16.43
CA SER A 35 2.24 -21.52 15.49
C SER A 35 1.19 -20.47 15.17
N ASN A 36 0.73 -19.70 16.17
CA ASN A 36 -0.19 -18.58 15.97
C ASN A 36 0.44 -17.47 15.11
N PHE A 37 1.70 -17.14 15.35
CA PHE A 37 2.46 -16.17 14.53
C PHE A 37 2.56 -16.63 13.06
N LEU A 38 2.89 -17.90 12.81
CA LEU A 38 2.92 -18.45 11.45
C LEU A 38 1.54 -18.44 10.79
N GLN A 39 0.49 -18.75 11.55
CA GLN A 39 -0.88 -18.76 11.02
C GLN A 39 -1.38 -17.34 10.69
N GLN A 40 -1.04 -16.36 11.52
CA GLN A 40 -1.34 -14.95 11.25
C GLN A 40 -0.63 -14.46 9.99
N ASN A 41 0.66 -14.78 9.84
CA ASN A 41 1.44 -14.41 8.66
C ASN A 41 0.93 -15.08 7.37
N ASN A 42 0.46 -16.32 7.44
CA ASN A 42 -0.17 -17.01 6.31
C ASN A 42 -1.54 -16.43 5.97
N ASN A 43 -2.33 -16.00 6.95
CA ASN A 43 -3.62 -15.34 6.73
C ASN A 43 -3.45 -13.97 6.06
N GLU A 44 -2.44 -13.18 6.45
CA GLU A 44 -2.09 -11.92 5.79
C GLU A 44 -1.67 -12.18 4.33
N LYS A 45 -0.78 -13.14 4.09
CA LYS A 45 -0.37 -13.52 2.73
C LYS A 45 -1.53 -14.04 1.87
N SER A 46 -2.47 -14.78 2.45
CA SER A 46 -3.66 -15.27 1.73
C SER A 46 -4.63 -14.15 1.40
N LYS A 47 -4.80 -13.17 2.29
CA LYS A 47 -5.59 -11.95 2.02
C LYS A 47 -4.95 -11.13 0.89
N VAL A 48 -3.64 -10.86 0.96
CA VAL A 48 -2.91 -10.17 -0.10
C VAL A 48 -3.09 -10.93 -1.42
N LYS A 49 -2.92 -12.25 -1.45
CA LYS A 49 -3.08 -13.06 -2.67
C LYS A 49 -4.52 -13.04 -3.21
N ALA A 50 -5.53 -12.87 -2.38
CA ALA A 50 -6.93 -12.74 -2.82
C ALA A 50 -7.21 -11.37 -3.50
N TYR A 51 -6.40 -10.36 -3.21
CA TYR A 51 -6.52 -9.02 -3.82
C TYR A 51 -5.65 -8.83 -5.06
N THR A 52 -4.68 -9.71 -5.34
CA THR A 52 -3.72 -9.60 -6.45
C THR A 52 -4.30 -9.93 -7.84
N SER A 53 -5.61 -10.06 -7.98
CA SER A 53 -6.29 -10.30 -9.26
C SER A 53 -7.22 -9.18 -9.67
N ILE A 54 -7.02 -7.94 -9.16
CA ILE A 54 -7.82 -6.81 -9.62
C ILE A 54 -7.30 -6.39 -10.99
N ASP A 55 -8.03 -6.79 -12.03
CA ASP A 55 -7.69 -6.43 -13.40
C ASP A 55 -7.93 -4.93 -13.66
N PHE A 56 -7.09 -4.37 -14.51
CA PHE A 56 -7.25 -2.99 -14.96
C PHE A 56 -8.49 -2.86 -15.87
N VAL A 57 -9.35 -1.90 -15.56
CA VAL A 57 -10.56 -1.61 -16.35
C VAL A 57 -10.43 -0.22 -16.99
N LYS A 58 -10.09 -0.18 -18.27
CA LYS A 58 -10.00 1.08 -19.01
C LYS A 58 -11.35 1.81 -19.04
N ASN A 59 -11.44 2.94 -18.34
CA ASN A 59 -12.60 3.83 -18.35
C ASN A 59 -12.39 5.08 -19.21
N GLY A 60 -11.14 5.38 -19.59
CA GLY A 60 -10.81 6.56 -20.37
C GLY A 60 -9.36 6.61 -20.79
N GLU A 61 -8.97 7.77 -21.31
CA GLU A 61 -7.60 8.09 -21.69
C GLU A 61 -7.20 9.43 -21.10
N LEU A 62 -5.94 9.57 -20.68
CA LEU A 62 -5.37 10.83 -20.21
C LEU A 62 -4.11 11.14 -21.00
N THR A 63 -3.99 12.38 -21.46
CA THR A 63 -2.84 12.92 -22.16
C THR A 63 -2.15 13.96 -21.30
N PHE A 64 -0.84 13.84 -21.15
CA PHE A 64 0.03 14.86 -20.56
C PHE A 64 0.54 15.78 -21.67
N LEU A 65 0.44 17.08 -21.43
CA LEU A 65 0.91 18.15 -22.30
C LEU A 65 1.90 19.03 -21.54
N SER A 66 2.86 19.61 -22.23
CA SER A 66 3.72 20.62 -21.65
C SER A 66 2.92 21.89 -21.29
N SER A 67 3.52 22.81 -20.54
CA SER A 67 2.93 24.14 -20.26
C SER A 67 2.61 24.95 -21.53
N THR A 68 3.26 24.62 -22.66
CA THR A 68 3.01 25.18 -24.00
C THR A 68 2.05 24.34 -24.85
N GLU A 69 1.38 23.35 -24.23
CA GLU A 69 0.40 22.45 -24.84
C GLU A 69 0.98 21.47 -25.88
N GLU A 70 2.29 21.24 -25.84
CA GLU A 70 2.92 20.20 -26.65
C GLU A 70 2.69 18.83 -26.03
N TYR A 71 2.46 17.84 -26.88
CA TYR A 71 2.25 16.44 -26.46
C TYR A 71 3.49 15.89 -25.75
N ILE A 72 3.28 15.28 -24.57
CA ILE A 72 4.32 14.56 -23.84
C ILE A 72 4.04 13.05 -23.91
N SER A 73 2.87 12.62 -23.41
CA SER A 73 2.53 11.20 -23.35
C SER A 73 1.02 10.99 -23.21
N LYS A 74 0.60 9.74 -23.41
CA LYS A 74 -0.80 9.33 -23.19
C LYS A 74 -0.84 8.00 -22.47
N ILE A 75 -1.79 7.86 -21.53
CA ILE A 75 -2.06 6.64 -20.78
C ILE A 75 -3.54 6.27 -20.83
N ASP A 76 -3.80 4.99 -20.65
CA ASP A 76 -5.12 4.47 -20.33
C ASP A 76 -5.40 4.68 -18.84
N ILE A 77 -6.62 5.07 -18.49
CA ILE A 77 -6.97 5.36 -17.10
C ILE A 77 -8.19 4.58 -16.63
N GLU A 78 -8.15 4.16 -15.37
CA GLU A 78 -9.33 3.96 -14.55
C GLU A 78 -9.76 5.28 -13.94
N ILE A 79 -11.05 5.46 -13.69
CA ILE A 79 -11.60 6.71 -13.15
C ILE A 79 -12.27 6.43 -11.81
N ALA A 80 -11.78 7.08 -10.76
CA ALA A 80 -12.34 7.05 -9.42
C ALA A 80 -13.06 8.37 -9.13
N GLU A 81 -14.39 8.36 -9.09
CA GLU A 81 -15.21 9.58 -8.97
C GLU A 81 -16.24 9.53 -7.85
N ASP A 82 -16.53 8.36 -7.30
CA ASP A 82 -17.35 8.22 -6.11
C ASP A 82 -16.49 7.97 -4.86
N ASP A 83 -17.09 8.12 -3.67
CA ASP A 83 -16.34 8.04 -2.40
C ASP A 83 -15.68 6.69 -2.16
N ASN A 84 -16.27 5.59 -2.65
CA ASN A 84 -15.70 4.25 -2.50
C ASN A 84 -14.50 4.06 -3.43
N SER A 85 -14.66 4.37 -4.72
CA SER A 85 -13.58 4.24 -5.71
C SER A 85 -12.41 5.17 -5.39
N ARG A 86 -12.67 6.41 -4.90
CA ARG A 86 -11.59 7.31 -4.44
C ARG A 86 -10.88 6.80 -3.19
N ARG A 87 -11.59 6.18 -2.24
CA ARG A 87 -10.99 5.61 -1.04
C ARG A 87 -10.13 4.37 -1.34
N ASP A 88 -10.65 3.49 -2.20
CA ASP A 88 -10.01 2.20 -2.49
C ASP A 88 -8.83 2.37 -3.47
N GLY A 89 -8.95 3.26 -4.45
CA GLY A 89 -7.86 3.59 -5.38
C GLY A 89 -7.14 2.37 -5.94
N LEU A 90 -5.81 2.42 -5.89
CA LEU A 90 -4.92 1.32 -6.31
C LEU A 90 -4.57 0.35 -5.17
N MET A 91 -5.31 0.37 -4.05
CA MET A 91 -5.10 -0.58 -2.97
C MET A 91 -5.14 -2.03 -3.49
N TYR A 92 -4.25 -2.87 -2.93
CA TYR A 92 -4.14 -4.30 -3.19
C TYR A 92 -3.76 -4.69 -4.63
N ARG A 93 -3.40 -3.73 -5.50
CA ARG A 93 -2.88 -4.05 -6.83
C ARG A 93 -1.39 -4.36 -6.74
N ASP A 94 -1.01 -5.48 -7.35
CA ASP A 94 0.38 -5.95 -7.39
C ASP A 94 1.14 -5.48 -8.64
N LYS A 95 0.41 -4.98 -9.64
CA LYS A 95 0.99 -4.47 -10.89
C LYS A 95 0.11 -3.43 -11.57
N MET A 96 0.74 -2.58 -12.36
CA MET A 96 0.13 -1.67 -13.32
C MET A 96 1.07 -1.53 -14.50
N GLU A 97 0.57 -1.62 -15.72
CA GLU A 97 1.40 -1.49 -16.92
C GLU A 97 1.89 -0.03 -17.08
N LYS A 98 2.95 0.17 -17.86
CA LYS A 98 3.63 1.48 -17.97
C LYS A 98 2.75 2.59 -18.55
N ASP A 99 1.80 2.23 -19.39
CA ASP A 99 0.84 3.11 -20.05
C ASP A 99 -0.53 3.11 -19.37
N GLN A 100 -0.60 2.74 -18.10
CA GLN A 100 -1.79 2.71 -17.27
C GLN A 100 -1.66 3.67 -16.09
N GLY A 101 -2.81 4.15 -15.59
CA GLY A 101 -2.90 4.96 -14.39
C GLY A 101 -4.33 5.02 -13.85
N MET A 102 -4.49 5.70 -12.72
CA MET A 102 -5.80 5.99 -12.15
C MET A 102 -5.99 7.50 -12.03
N LEU A 103 -7.14 7.98 -12.48
CA LEU A 103 -7.57 9.37 -12.35
C LEU A 103 -8.63 9.46 -11.26
N PHE A 104 -8.36 10.22 -10.22
CA PHE A 104 -9.31 10.58 -9.18
C PHE A 104 -9.93 11.92 -9.52
N VAL A 105 -11.26 11.97 -9.59
CA VAL A 105 -12.02 13.18 -9.89
C VAL A 105 -12.77 13.64 -8.64
N PHE A 106 -12.49 14.85 -8.19
CA PHE A 106 -13.17 15.45 -7.04
C PHE A 106 -14.25 16.44 -7.50
N PRO A 107 -15.39 16.52 -6.81
CA PRO A 107 -16.48 17.43 -7.20
C PRO A 107 -16.09 18.89 -7.08
N LEU A 108 -15.19 19.23 -6.18
CA LEU A 108 -14.70 20.60 -5.92
C LEU A 108 -13.18 20.60 -5.81
N GLU A 109 -12.58 21.69 -6.30
CA GLU A 109 -11.16 21.97 -6.11
C GLU A 109 -10.86 22.29 -4.63
N SER A 110 -9.94 21.55 -4.03
CA SER A 110 -9.53 21.74 -2.63
C SER A 110 -8.12 21.18 -2.41
N LEU A 111 -7.52 21.44 -1.25
CA LEU A 111 -6.30 20.75 -0.86
C LEU A 111 -6.60 19.26 -0.72
N GLN A 112 -5.87 18.45 -1.45
CA GLN A 112 -6.00 16.99 -1.45
C GLN A 112 -4.89 16.35 -0.63
N SER A 113 -5.18 15.16 -0.10
CA SER A 113 -4.23 14.38 0.67
C SER A 113 -4.40 12.89 0.36
N PHE A 114 -3.32 12.24 -0.01
CA PHE A 114 -3.27 10.83 -0.37
C PHE A 114 -2.33 10.08 0.56
N TRP A 115 -2.40 8.77 0.58
CA TRP A 115 -1.56 7.84 1.31
C TRP A 115 -1.32 6.59 0.48
N MET A 116 -0.31 5.80 0.85
CA MET A 116 0.00 4.54 0.17
C MET A 116 -0.46 3.31 0.96
N ARG A 117 -1.44 3.50 1.88
CA ARG A 117 -1.96 2.41 2.69
C ARG A 117 -2.54 1.30 1.81
N TYR A 118 -2.09 0.07 2.04
CA TYR A 118 -2.46 -1.12 1.25
C TYR A 118 -2.12 -1.04 -0.25
N THR A 119 -1.34 -0.08 -0.69
CA THR A 119 -0.85 0.02 -2.07
C THR A 119 0.49 -0.72 -2.16
N LEU A 120 0.58 -1.72 -3.06
CA LEU A 120 1.72 -2.63 -3.13
C LEU A 120 2.80 -2.17 -4.11
N ILE A 121 2.48 -1.26 -5.02
CA ILE A 121 3.37 -0.71 -6.04
C ILE A 121 3.77 0.72 -5.70
N SER A 122 4.99 1.11 -6.03
CA SER A 122 5.45 2.51 -5.93
C SER A 122 4.81 3.36 -7.01
N LEU A 123 4.40 4.59 -6.66
CA LEU A 123 3.65 5.48 -7.55
C LEU A 123 4.25 6.89 -7.59
N ASP A 124 4.06 7.56 -8.72
CA ASP A 124 4.08 9.02 -8.77
C ASP A 124 2.64 9.52 -8.59
N ILE A 125 2.43 10.46 -7.66
CA ILE A 125 1.12 11.05 -7.34
C ILE A 125 1.11 12.49 -7.84
N ILE A 126 0.29 12.76 -8.85
CA ILE A 126 0.25 14.03 -9.59
C ILE A 126 -1.07 14.74 -9.27
N PHE A 127 -1.01 15.97 -8.79
CA PHE A 127 -2.17 16.78 -8.45
C PHE A 127 -2.36 17.86 -9.52
N ALA A 128 -3.57 17.98 -10.05
CA ALA A 128 -3.92 18.99 -11.05
C ALA A 128 -5.15 19.80 -10.60
N ASN A 129 -5.15 21.11 -10.90
CA ASN A 129 -6.21 22.03 -10.56
C ASN A 129 -7.41 21.92 -11.51
N SER A 130 -8.48 22.69 -11.28
CA SER A 130 -9.69 22.74 -12.13
C SER A 130 -9.44 23.24 -13.56
N LYS A 131 -8.27 23.86 -13.81
CA LYS A 131 -7.82 24.27 -15.15
C LYS A 131 -6.96 23.21 -15.82
N ASN A 132 -6.90 22.01 -15.24
CA ASN A 132 -6.07 20.90 -15.70
C ASN A 132 -4.56 21.15 -15.63
N GLU A 133 -4.09 22.12 -14.85
CA GLU A 133 -2.67 22.42 -14.67
C GLU A 133 -2.12 21.61 -13.49
N ILE A 134 -0.97 20.95 -13.67
CA ILE A 134 -0.27 20.19 -12.62
C ILE A 134 0.30 21.17 -11.59
N VAL A 135 -0.10 21.00 -10.34
CA VAL A 135 0.25 21.93 -9.24
C VAL A 135 1.15 21.31 -8.19
N THR A 136 1.24 19.99 -8.14
CA THR A 136 2.11 19.25 -7.20
C THR A 136 2.40 17.87 -7.76
N ILE A 137 3.63 17.38 -7.60
CA ILE A 137 4.00 16.00 -7.92
C ILE A 137 4.76 15.43 -6.72
N HIS A 138 4.30 14.31 -6.20
CA HIS A 138 5.08 13.46 -5.31
C HIS A 138 5.60 12.26 -6.11
N LYS A 139 6.91 12.15 -6.19
CA LYS A 139 7.59 11.08 -6.93
C LYS A 139 7.95 9.94 -5.99
N ASP A 140 7.97 8.72 -6.54
CA ASP A 140 8.43 7.52 -5.84
C ASP A 140 7.74 7.31 -4.47
N ALA A 141 6.42 7.54 -4.40
CA ALA A 141 5.65 7.28 -3.19
C ALA A 141 5.82 5.82 -2.75
N ILE A 142 6.15 5.64 -1.47
CA ILE A 142 6.61 4.35 -0.92
C ILE A 142 5.41 3.45 -0.63
N PRO A 143 5.40 2.19 -1.11
CA PRO A 143 4.35 1.22 -0.79
C PRO A 143 4.13 1.09 0.72
N PHE A 144 2.85 0.98 1.13
CA PHE A 144 2.41 0.86 2.53
C PHE A 144 2.72 2.06 3.43
N ASP A 145 3.22 3.18 2.89
CA ASP A 145 3.42 4.38 3.68
C ASP A 145 2.07 5.01 4.05
N GLU A 146 1.85 5.23 5.34
CA GLU A 146 0.65 5.88 5.89
C GLU A 146 0.85 7.39 6.11
N SER A 147 2.02 7.94 5.79
CA SER A 147 2.23 9.38 5.75
C SER A 147 1.39 10.03 4.64
N GLN A 148 1.15 11.32 4.79
CA GLN A 148 0.26 12.02 3.86
C GLN A 148 1.04 12.72 2.76
N TYR A 149 0.77 12.35 1.52
CA TYR A 149 1.19 13.02 0.30
C TYR A 149 0.17 14.12 -0.02
N ARG A 150 0.50 15.38 0.30
CA ARG A 150 -0.45 16.51 0.22
C ARG A 150 -0.16 17.38 -0.99
N SER A 151 -1.23 17.86 -1.64
CA SER A 151 -1.09 18.93 -2.62
C SER A 151 -0.66 20.24 -1.94
N THR A 152 0.24 20.98 -2.58
CA THR A 152 0.71 22.30 -2.12
C THR A 152 -0.27 23.42 -2.47
N LYS A 153 -1.13 23.18 -3.45
CA LYS A 153 -2.20 24.07 -3.94
C LYS A 153 -3.49 23.27 -4.11
N PRO A 154 -4.67 23.93 -4.17
CA PRO A 154 -5.92 23.24 -4.45
C PRO A 154 -5.85 22.44 -5.75
N ALA A 155 -6.39 21.21 -5.71
CA ALA A 155 -6.47 20.29 -6.83
C ALA A 155 -7.89 19.72 -6.96
N GLN A 156 -8.33 19.49 -8.18
CA GLN A 156 -9.59 18.82 -8.50
C GLN A 156 -9.36 17.42 -9.04
N PHE A 157 -8.19 17.18 -9.60
CA PHE A 157 -7.78 15.91 -10.16
C PHE A 157 -6.51 15.40 -9.47
N VAL A 158 -6.45 14.08 -9.25
CA VAL A 158 -5.21 13.42 -8.84
C VAL A 158 -4.97 12.25 -9.80
N ILE A 159 -3.73 12.10 -10.26
CA ILE A 159 -3.36 11.03 -11.17
C ILE A 159 -2.28 10.19 -10.49
N GLU A 160 -2.51 8.90 -10.40
CA GLU A 160 -1.53 7.93 -9.95
C GLU A 160 -1.00 7.13 -11.15
N VAL A 161 0.32 7.13 -11.31
CA VAL A 161 1.06 6.37 -12.33
C VAL A 161 2.21 5.62 -11.67
N ASN A 162 2.82 4.67 -12.39
CA ASN A 162 4.00 3.98 -11.86
C ASN A 162 5.10 4.97 -11.48
N ALA A 163 5.82 4.68 -10.39
CA ALA A 163 6.97 5.47 -9.94
C ALA A 163 8.02 5.64 -11.06
N GLY A 164 8.59 6.86 -11.13
CA GLY A 164 9.55 7.23 -12.16
C GLY A 164 8.94 7.58 -13.52
N TYR A 165 7.61 7.49 -13.68
CA TYR A 165 6.93 7.86 -14.93
C TYR A 165 7.14 9.34 -15.25
N THR A 166 6.94 10.21 -14.25
CA THR A 166 7.08 11.66 -14.43
C THR A 166 8.51 12.06 -14.78
N ASP A 167 9.51 11.45 -14.13
CA ASP A 167 10.92 11.72 -14.39
C ASP A 167 11.36 11.26 -15.78
N SER A 168 10.92 10.06 -16.17
CA SER A 168 11.32 9.48 -17.47
C SER A 168 10.82 10.28 -18.67
N LEU A 169 9.74 11.07 -18.49
CA LEU A 169 9.10 11.85 -19.54
C LEU A 169 9.26 13.38 -19.35
N GLY A 170 9.90 13.80 -18.26
CA GLY A 170 10.12 15.22 -17.95
C GLY A 170 8.85 15.98 -17.56
N ILE A 171 7.82 15.26 -17.06
CA ILE A 171 6.57 15.86 -16.58
C ILE A 171 6.84 16.63 -15.29
N LYS A 172 6.33 17.87 -15.20
CA LYS A 172 6.59 18.79 -14.10
C LYS A 172 5.40 19.66 -13.75
N GLU A 173 5.48 20.35 -12.62
CA GLU A 173 4.51 21.38 -12.25
C GLU A 173 4.43 22.47 -13.33
N GLY A 174 3.22 22.93 -13.62
CA GLY A 174 2.89 23.84 -14.72
C GLY A 174 2.55 23.14 -16.04
N ASP A 175 2.84 21.87 -16.20
CA ASP A 175 2.35 21.07 -17.33
C ASP A 175 0.85 20.82 -17.17
N LYS A 176 0.21 20.32 -18.23
CA LYS A 176 -1.25 20.16 -18.28
C LYS A 176 -1.68 18.72 -18.51
N ILE A 177 -2.89 18.42 -18.11
CA ILE A 177 -3.57 17.17 -18.43
C ILE A 177 -4.79 17.42 -19.30
N VAL A 178 -5.09 16.48 -20.20
CA VAL A 178 -6.38 16.41 -20.92
C VAL A 178 -6.87 14.98 -20.83
N TRP A 179 -8.10 14.78 -20.39
CA TRP A 179 -8.63 13.44 -20.27
C TRP A 179 -10.04 13.32 -20.85
N ARG A 180 -10.42 12.11 -21.25
CA ARG A 180 -11.74 11.79 -21.75
C ARG A 180 -12.18 10.41 -21.30
N ARG A 181 -13.46 10.20 -21.18
CA ARG A 181 -14.06 8.86 -20.99
C ARG A 181 -14.17 8.14 -22.32
N ASN A 182 -14.19 6.81 -22.23
CA ASN A 182 -14.54 5.95 -23.37
C ASN A 182 -16.03 6.05 -23.66
#